data_d47c4501d8c7ed85184ff84753c0259e
#
_entry.id   d47c4501d8c7ed85184ff84753c0259e
#
_cell.length_a   1.000
_cell.length_b   1.000
_cell.length_c   1.000
_cell.angle_alpha   90.00
_cell.angle_beta   90.00
_cell.angle_gamma   90.00
#
_symmetry.space_group_name_H-M   'P 1'
#
loop_
_entity.id
_entity.type
_entity.pdbx_description
1 polymer ?
#
loop_
_entity_poly.entity_id
_entity_poly.type
_entity_poly.pdbx_seq_one_letter_code
_entity_poly.pdbx_strand_id
1 'polypeptide(L)'
;KRKFKKIEEGPYKEQMIAIDKRWADIDYWRALGVMVDPTTAGYYLNAVDLKYNVDKEIVRQKENRRIYNKTWIKTFKVSVLVMFFCLILGYPISYLLATLPLKYSNLLMICVLLPFWTSLLVRTVAWMVMLQQKGVFNNLLVMSHIISDENRFALMYNQTATIIVMTQILLPFMVLPLYSVMKTISPN
;
A
#
# COMPACT_ATOMS: atom_id res chain seq x y z
N LYS A 1 32.55 20.43 -1.93
CA LYS A 1 32.73 21.24 -3.18
C LYS A 1 33.95 22.19 -3.09
N ARG A 2 34.24 22.87 -1.97
CA ARG A 2 35.39 23.83 -1.86
C ARG A 2 36.78 23.19 -1.93
N LYS A 3 36.95 21.94 -1.45
CA LYS A 3 38.25 21.25 -1.44
C LYS A 3 38.69 20.77 -2.85
N PHE A 4 37.76 20.46 -3.73
CA PHE A 4 38.03 19.99 -5.09
C PHE A 4 38.40 21.11 -6.07
N LYS A 5 38.17 22.38 -5.73
CA LYS A 5 38.59 23.53 -6.56
C LYS A 5 40.09 23.78 -6.57
N LYS A 6 40.89 23.07 -5.75
CA LYS A 6 42.34 23.21 -5.61
C LYS A 6 43.14 22.10 -6.30
N ILE A 7 42.48 21.27 -7.12
CA ILE A 7 43.16 20.19 -7.85
C ILE A 7 43.84 20.81 -9.07
N GLU A 8 45.15 20.76 -9.09
CA GLU A 8 45.99 21.21 -10.19
C GLU A 8 46.24 20.08 -11.20
N GLU A 9 46.65 20.40 -12.43
CA GLU A 9 47.02 19.39 -13.42
C GLU A 9 48.23 18.60 -12.91
N GLY A 10 48.07 17.29 -12.72
CA GLY A 10 49.12 16.42 -12.17
C GLY A 10 48.60 15.07 -11.68
N PRO A 11 49.34 14.38 -10.81
CA PRO A 11 48.95 13.08 -10.31
C PRO A 11 47.70 13.17 -9.42
N TYR A 12 46.54 13.12 -10.06
CA TYR A 12 45.23 13.26 -9.41
C TYR A 12 45.03 12.31 -8.23
N LYS A 13 45.62 11.10 -8.28
CA LYS A 13 45.53 10.10 -7.23
C LYS A 13 46.06 10.62 -5.89
N GLU A 14 47.25 11.22 -5.90
CA GLU A 14 47.90 11.70 -4.68
C GLU A 14 47.17 12.92 -4.09
N GLN A 15 46.71 13.81 -4.98
CA GLN A 15 45.92 14.98 -4.55
C GLN A 15 44.56 14.58 -3.98
N MET A 16 43.90 13.58 -4.52
CA MET A 16 42.66 13.06 -3.99
C MET A 16 42.86 12.38 -2.63
N ILE A 17 43.92 11.58 -2.49
CA ILE A 17 44.27 10.95 -1.19
C ILE A 17 44.59 12.02 -0.12
N ALA A 18 45.25 13.11 -0.51
CA ALA A 18 45.52 14.24 0.43
C ALA A 18 44.25 14.96 0.87
N ILE A 19 43.20 14.99 0.03
CA ILE A 19 41.87 15.56 0.40
C ILE A 19 41.10 14.66 1.36
N ASP A 20 41.12 13.36 1.10
CA ASP A 20 40.42 12.36 1.94
C ASP A 20 41.11 11.00 1.81
N LYS A 21 41.61 10.45 2.92
CA LYS A 21 42.31 9.17 2.97
C LYS A 21 41.48 7.98 2.42
N ARG A 22 40.16 8.10 2.38
CA ARG A 22 39.27 7.06 1.81
C ARG A 22 39.50 6.82 0.33
N TRP A 23 40.09 7.79 -0.42
CA TRP A 23 40.44 7.62 -1.81
C TRP A 23 41.65 6.66 -2.06
N ALA A 24 42.38 6.30 -0.99
CA ALA A 24 43.39 5.26 -1.03
C ALA A 24 42.82 3.83 -1.01
N ASP A 25 41.57 3.70 -0.54
CA ASP A 25 40.90 2.41 -0.39
C ASP A 25 40.36 1.93 -1.74
N ILE A 26 40.82 0.74 -2.17
CA ILE A 26 40.40 0.13 -3.45
C ILE A 26 38.92 -0.24 -3.46
N ASP A 27 38.36 -0.57 -2.29
CA ASP A 27 36.94 -0.94 -2.17
C ASP A 27 36.03 0.27 -2.40
N TYR A 28 36.53 1.46 -2.12
CA TYR A 28 35.83 2.71 -2.42
C TYR A 28 35.70 2.93 -3.95
N TRP A 29 36.76 2.65 -4.71
CA TRP A 29 36.74 2.75 -6.15
C TRP A 29 35.91 1.65 -6.82
N ARG A 30 35.96 0.44 -6.28
CA ARG A 30 35.10 -0.65 -6.73
C ARG A 30 33.61 -0.31 -6.51
N ALA A 31 33.27 0.22 -5.34
CA ALA A 31 31.91 0.66 -5.05
C ALA A 31 31.43 1.77 -6.00
N LEU A 32 32.30 2.74 -6.32
CA LEU A 32 32.01 3.78 -7.32
C LEU A 32 31.82 3.18 -8.70
N GLY A 33 32.66 2.23 -9.11
CA GLY A 33 32.56 1.55 -10.41
C GLY A 33 31.20 0.84 -10.61
N VAL A 34 30.63 0.27 -9.55
CA VAL A 34 29.28 -0.33 -9.57
C VAL A 34 28.18 0.73 -9.73
N MET A 35 28.40 1.95 -9.21
CA MET A 35 27.40 3.03 -9.25
C MET A 35 27.43 3.83 -10.56
N VAL A 36 28.55 3.81 -11.27
CA VAL A 36 28.76 4.63 -12.49
C VAL A 36 28.30 3.91 -13.77
N ASP A 37 28.03 2.61 -13.72
CA ASP A 37 27.51 1.88 -14.89
C ASP A 37 26.18 2.52 -15.36
N PRO A 38 26.13 3.03 -16.62
CA PRO A 38 24.96 3.73 -17.16
C PRO A 38 23.73 2.80 -17.29
N THR A 39 23.94 1.49 -17.34
CA THR A 39 22.90 0.45 -17.43
C THR A 39 23.01 -0.48 -16.24
N THR A 40 22.60 -0.01 -15.07
CA THR A 40 22.61 -0.86 -13.87
C THR A 40 21.24 -1.47 -13.59
N ALA A 41 21.20 -2.78 -13.36
CA ALA A 41 20.02 -3.47 -12.83
C ALA A 41 19.85 -3.26 -11.31
N GLY A 42 20.69 -2.42 -10.68
CA GLY A 42 20.68 -2.18 -9.24
C GLY A 42 19.34 -1.69 -8.71
N TYR A 43 18.60 -0.91 -9.51
CA TYR A 43 17.24 -0.45 -9.12
C TYR A 43 16.23 -1.61 -9.00
N TYR A 44 16.26 -2.56 -9.95
CA TYR A 44 15.41 -3.75 -9.92
C TYR A 44 15.80 -4.68 -8.77
N LEU A 45 17.09 -4.86 -8.52
CA LEU A 45 17.58 -5.64 -7.38
C LEU A 45 17.17 -5.01 -6.06
N ASN A 46 17.24 -3.68 -5.94
CA ASN A 46 16.77 -2.98 -4.75
C ASN A 46 15.27 -3.21 -4.48
N ALA A 47 14.45 -3.29 -5.53
CA ALA A 47 13.02 -3.54 -5.39
C ALA A 47 12.67 -4.92 -4.78
N VAL A 48 13.61 -5.86 -4.82
CA VAL A 48 13.50 -7.21 -4.21
C VAL A 48 14.45 -7.42 -3.02
N ASP A 49 14.90 -6.32 -2.40
CA ASP A 49 15.82 -6.33 -1.26
C ASP A 49 17.19 -6.99 -1.56
N LEU A 50 17.63 -6.94 -2.81
CA LEU A 50 18.95 -7.35 -3.25
C LEU A 50 19.79 -6.13 -3.60
N LYS A 51 21.11 -6.28 -3.63
CA LYS A 51 22.04 -5.25 -4.08
C LYS A 51 23.29 -5.89 -4.68
N TYR A 52 24.02 -5.13 -5.48
CA TYR A 52 25.37 -5.52 -5.85
C TYR A 52 26.34 -5.31 -4.68
N ASN A 53 27.20 -6.29 -4.45
CA ASN A 53 28.39 -6.13 -3.63
C ASN A 53 29.49 -5.38 -4.41
N VAL A 54 30.59 -5.06 -3.75
CA VAL A 54 31.77 -4.41 -4.35
C VAL A 54 32.34 -5.24 -5.53
N ASP A 55 32.20 -6.55 -5.47
CA ASP A 55 32.64 -7.51 -6.50
C ASP A 55 31.59 -7.79 -7.58
N LYS A 56 30.53 -6.95 -7.70
CA LYS A 56 29.39 -7.11 -8.62
C LYS A 56 28.57 -8.38 -8.39
N GLU A 57 28.72 -9.04 -7.25
CA GLU A 57 27.86 -10.16 -6.86
C GLU A 57 26.53 -9.69 -6.29
N ILE A 58 25.46 -10.46 -6.56
CA ILE A 58 24.13 -10.19 -6.05
C ILE A 58 24.04 -10.71 -4.59
N VAL A 59 23.95 -9.80 -3.64
CA VAL A 59 23.82 -10.11 -2.23
C VAL A 59 22.54 -9.52 -1.66
N ARG A 60 22.00 -10.16 -0.62
CA ARG A 60 20.84 -9.62 0.11
C ARG A 60 21.20 -8.34 0.85
N GLN A 61 20.28 -7.38 0.86
CA GLN A 61 20.45 -6.17 1.66
C GLN A 61 20.52 -6.49 3.16
N LYS A 62 21.20 -5.62 3.93
CA LYS A 62 21.22 -5.70 5.39
C LYS A 62 19.79 -5.67 5.93
N GLU A 63 19.54 -6.38 7.04
CA GLU A 63 18.20 -6.58 7.60
C GLU A 63 17.42 -5.29 7.83
N ASN A 64 18.10 -4.24 8.30
CA ASN A 64 17.53 -2.90 8.50
C ASN A 64 17.07 -2.21 7.21
N ARG A 65 17.45 -2.68 6.04
CA ARG A 65 17.11 -2.13 4.72
C ARG A 65 16.18 -3.02 3.90
N ARG A 66 15.79 -4.19 4.44
CA ARG A 66 14.85 -5.12 3.79
C ARG A 66 13.41 -4.66 4.02
N ILE A 67 12.99 -3.63 3.33
CA ILE A 67 11.66 -3.03 3.49
C ILE A 67 10.75 -3.48 2.35
N TYR A 68 11.29 -3.65 1.15
CA TYR A 68 10.50 -3.86 -0.07
C TYR A 68 9.74 -5.18 -0.06
N ASN A 69 10.38 -6.30 0.19
CA ASN A 69 9.72 -7.62 0.23
C ASN A 69 8.63 -7.68 1.32
N LYS A 70 8.89 -7.12 2.51
CA LYS A 70 7.88 -7.03 3.58
C LYS A 70 6.68 -6.19 3.14
N THR A 71 6.94 -5.08 2.47
CA THR A 71 5.87 -4.19 1.96
C THR A 71 5.08 -4.86 0.86
N TRP A 72 5.73 -5.53 -0.10
CA TRP A 72 5.08 -6.28 -1.17
C TRP A 72 4.14 -7.35 -0.63
N ILE A 73 4.63 -8.20 0.30
CA ILE A 73 3.83 -9.26 0.92
C ILE A 73 2.65 -8.65 1.69
N LYS A 74 2.88 -7.57 2.44
CA LYS A 74 1.82 -6.89 3.20
C LYS A 74 0.75 -6.32 2.26
N THR A 75 1.15 -5.64 1.20
CA THR A 75 0.23 -5.07 0.20
C THR A 75 -0.58 -6.17 -0.47
N PHE A 76 0.06 -7.24 -0.91
CA PHE A 76 -0.62 -8.38 -1.53
C PHE A 76 -1.64 -9.03 -0.58
N LYS A 77 -1.26 -9.25 0.69
CA LYS A 77 -2.19 -9.75 1.72
C LYS A 77 -3.41 -8.86 1.89
N VAL A 78 -3.20 -7.54 2.02
CA VAL A 78 -4.30 -6.59 2.18
C VAL A 78 -5.19 -6.60 0.95
N SER A 79 -4.63 -6.60 -0.26
CA SER A 79 -5.40 -6.63 -1.51
C SER A 79 -6.27 -7.87 -1.62
N VAL A 80 -5.72 -9.05 -1.33
CA VAL A 80 -6.48 -10.32 -1.35
C VAL A 80 -7.61 -10.29 -0.32
N LEU A 81 -7.35 -9.81 0.90
CA LEU A 81 -8.39 -9.71 1.93
C LEU A 81 -9.49 -8.72 1.53
N VAL A 82 -9.14 -7.56 1.02
CA VAL A 82 -10.12 -6.57 0.55
C VAL A 82 -10.95 -7.13 -0.61
N MET A 83 -10.32 -7.79 -1.59
CA MET A 83 -11.02 -8.45 -2.68
C MET A 83 -12.01 -9.50 -2.16
N PHE A 84 -11.60 -10.32 -1.21
CA PHE A 84 -12.44 -11.35 -0.60
C PHE A 84 -13.67 -10.74 0.10
N PHE A 85 -13.48 -9.70 0.91
CA PHE A 85 -14.59 -9.01 1.56
C PHE A 85 -15.50 -8.27 0.57
N CYS A 86 -14.93 -7.65 -0.46
CA CYS A 86 -15.72 -7.03 -1.53
C CYS A 86 -16.58 -8.07 -2.27
N LEU A 87 -16.07 -9.28 -2.48
CA LEU A 87 -16.82 -10.35 -3.13
C LEU A 87 -17.93 -10.89 -2.23
N ILE A 88 -17.63 -11.16 -0.97
CA ILE A 88 -18.65 -11.64 0.01
C ILE A 88 -19.80 -10.65 0.16
N LEU A 89 -19.50 -9.36 0.24
CA LEU A 89 -20.52 -8.32 0.40
C LEU A 89 -21.16 -7.94 -0.95
N GLY A 90 -20.37 -7.87 -2.00
CA GLY A 90 -20.81 -7.44 -3.33
C GLY A 90 -21.69 -8.47 -4.03
N TYR A 91 -21.41 -9.76 -3.85
CA TYR A 91 -22.20 -10.81 -4.48
C TYR A 91 -23.68 -10.79 -4.07
N PRO A 92 -24.07 -10.83 -2.78
CA PRO A 92 -25.46 -10.77 -2.38
C PRO A 92 -26.14 -9.46 -2.77
N ILE A 93 -25.43 -8.33 -2.70
CA ILE A 93 -25.98 -7.04 -3.11
C ILE A 93 -26.27 -7.05 -4.62
N SER A 94 -25.34 -7.54 -5.43
CA SER A 94 -25.50 -7.64 -6.88
C SER A 94 -26.64 -8.60 -7.28
N TYR A 95 -26.77 -9.72 -6.57
CA TYR A 95 -27.86 -10.66 -6.76
C TYR A 95 -29.22 -10.04 -6.46
N LEU A 96 -29.34 -9.32 -5.34
CA LEU A 96 -30.56 -8.58 -5.00
C LEU A 96 -30.91 -7.53 -6.06
N LEU A 97 -29.92 -6.77 -6.53
CA LEU A 97 -30.11 -5.79 -7.59
C LEU A 97 -30.58 -6.42 -8.90
N ALA A 98 -30.12 -7.64 -9.22
CA ALA A 98 -30.48 -8.33 -10.45
C ALA A 98 -31.89 -8.95 -10.41
N THR A 99 -32.33 -9.41 -9.23
CA THR A 99 -33.57 -10.18 -9.06
C THR A 99 -34.77 -9.33 -8.61
N LEU A 100 -34.53 -8.20 -7.95
CA LEU A 100 -35.61 -7.33 -7.48
C LEU A 100 -36.32 -6.59 -8.62
N PRO A 101 -37.62 -6.23 -8.44
CA PRO A 101 -38.33 -5.36 -9.38
C PRO A 101 -37.58 -4.03 -9.57
N LEU A 102 -37.63 -3.47 -10.77
CA LEU A 102 -36.90 -2.25 -11.19
C LEU A 102 -37.02 -1.09 -10.20
N LYS A 103 -38.17 -0.92 -9.58
CA LYS A 103 -38.39 0.15 -8.59
C LYS A 103 -37.42 0.05 -7.39
N TYR A 104 -37.30 -1.15 -6.84
CA TYR A 104 -36.43 -1.41 -5.66
C TYR A 104 -34.96 -1.53 -6.06
N SER A 105 -34.70 -2.17 -7.21
CA SER A 105 -33.36 -2.28 -7.78
C SER A 105 -32.73 -0.89 -8.02
N ASN A 106 -33.48 0.03 -8.63
CA ASN A 106 -32.99 1.40 -8.87
C ASN A 106 -32.69 2.15 -7.56
N LEU A 107 -33.54 1.99 -6.53
CA LEU A 107 -33.30 2.62 -5.24
C LEU A 107 -32.03 2.06 -4.58
N LEU A 108 -31.86 0.75 -4.59
CA LEU A 108 -30.65 0.10 -4.06
C LEU A 108 -29.40 0.50 -4.86
N MET A 109 -29.51 0.63 -6.18
CA MET A 109 -28.42 1.09 -7.04
C MET A 109 -27.97 2.50 -6.66
N ILE A 110 -28.93 3.41 -6.41
CA ILE A 110 -28.62 4.76 -5.91
C ILE A 110 -27.89 4.68 -4.57
N CYS A 111 -28.32 3.84 -3.64
CA CYS A 111 -27.65 3.66 -2.34
C CYS A 111 -26.22 3.14 -2.48
N VAL A 112 -25.96 2.20 -3.42
CA VAL A 112 -24.62 1.68 -3.72
C VAL A 112 -23.74 2.75 -4.34
N LEU A 113 -24.29 3.59 -5.21
CA LEU A 113 -23.54 4.65 -5.91
C LEU A 113 -23.39 5.93 -5.08
N LEU A 114 -24.25 6.16 -4.09
CA LEU A 114 -24.22 7.37 -3.26
C LEU A 114 -22.83 7.71 -2.69
N PRO A 115 -22.04 6.74 -2.21
CA PRO A 115 -20.68 7.02 -1.77
C PRO A 115 -19.78 7.65 -2.83
N PHE A 116 -20.03 7.45 -4.14
CA PHE A 116 -19.23 8.06 -5.20
C PHE A 116 -19.35 9.58 -5.26
N TRP A 117 -20.49 10.12 -4.85
CA TRP A 117 -20.74 11.56 -4.85
C TRP A 117 -20.03 12.29 -3.71
N THR A 118 -19.48 11.55 -2.74
CA THR A 118 -18.72 12.13 -1.63
C THR A 118 -17.22 12.12 -1.92
N SER A 119 -16.55 13.21 -1.54
CA SER A 119 -15.08 13.29 -1.67
C SER A 119 -14.40 12.17 -0.90
N LEU A 120 -13.31 11.62 -1.46
CA LEU A 120 -12.49 10.60 -0.80
C LEU A 120 -11.94 11.10 0.55
N LEU A 121 -11.55 12.38 0.64
CA LEU A 121 -11.06 12.97 1.88
C LEU A 121 -12.14 12.99 2.96
N VAL A 122 -13.34 13.44 2.62
CA VAL A 122 -14.47 13.49 3.56
C VAL A 122 -14.78 12.07 4.08
N ARG A 123 -14.79 11.10 3.20
CA ARG A 123 -15.04 9.69 3.53
C ARG A 123 -13.96 9.14 4.46
N THR A 124 -12.68 9.38 4.18
CA THR A 124 -11.58 8.96 5.06
C THR A 124 -11.64 9.59 6.43
N VAL A 125 -11.93 10.89 6.52
CA VAL A 125 -12.09 11.59 7.80
C VAL A 125 -13.30 11.02 8.57
N ALA A 126 -14.42 10.79 7.91
CA ALA A 126 -15.60 10.17 8.55
C ALA A 126 -15.26 8.80 9.15
N TRP A 127 -14.52 7.94 8.42
CA TRP A 127 -14.06 6.66 8.93
C TRP A 127 -13.09 6.80 10.10
N MET A 128 -12.17 7.80 10.06
CA MET A 128 -11.30 8.07 11.21
C MET A 128 -12.14 8.36 12.47
N VAL A 129 -13.15 9.24 12.37
CA VAL A 129 -14.02 9.57 13.50
C VAL A 129 -14.81 8.33 13.98
N MET A 130 -15.32 7.51 13.06
CA MET A 130 -16.09 6.32 13.40
C MET A 130 -15.25 5.24 14.11
N LEU A 131 -13.99 5.05 13.69
CA LEU A 131 -13.10 3.99 14.18
C LEU A 131 -12.24 4.39 15.38
N GLN A 132 -12.37 5.61 15.89
CA GLN A 132 -11.67 6.04 17.11
C GLN A 132 -12.09 5.18 18.32
N GLN A 133 -11.22 5.11 19.34
CA GLN A 133 -11.52 4.37 20.57
C GLN A 133 -12.84 4.81 21.24
N LYS A 134 -13.10 6.12 21.25
CA LYS A 134 -14.37 6.73 21.71
C LYS A 134 -15.29 7.06 20.54
N GLY A 135 -15.10 6.43 19.38
CA GLY A 135 -15.88 6.63 18.17
C GLY A 135 -17.21 5.88 18.21
N VAL A 136 -18.05 6.15 17.19
CA VAL A 136 -19.40 5.61 17.08
C VAL A 136 -19.39 4.07 17.12
N PHE A 137 -18.44 3.43 16.45
CA PHE A 137 -18.36 1.97 16.35
C PHE A 137 -18.16 1.32 17.72
N ASN A 138 -17.18 1.78 18.50
CA ASN A 138 -16.93 1.29 19.85
C ASN A 138 -18.10 1.62 20.80
N ASN A 139 -18.70 2.80 20.68
CA ASN A 139 -19.85 3.17 21.50
C ASN A 139 -21.06 2.25 21.25
N LEU A 140 -21.33 1.89 19.99
CA LEU A 140 -22.39 0.93 19.67
C LEU A 140 -22.12 -0.45 20.27
N LEU A 141 -20.88 -0.93 20.25
CA LEU A 141 -20.49 -2.21 20.84
C LEU A 141 -20.63 -2.21 22.38
N VAL A 142 -20.29 -1.09 23.03
CA VAL A 142 -20.48 -0.93 24.48
C VAL A 142 -21.96 -0.86 24.82
N MET A 143 -22.76 -0.09 24.07
CA MET A 143 -24.22 -0.02 24.28
C MET A 143 -24.91 -1.37 24.06
N SER A 144 -24.41 -2.19 23.15
CA SER A 144 -24.89 -3.54 22.88
C SER A 144 -24.43 -4.57 23.92
N HIS A 145 -23.71 -4.17 24.97
CA HIS A 145 -23.09 -5.03 25.98
C HIS A 145 -22.15 -6.13 25.41
N ILE A 146 -21.67 -5.95 24.18
CA ILE A 146 -20.73 -6.89 23.53
C ILE A 146 -19.32 -6.72 24.08
N ILE A 147 -18.93 -5.47 24.40
CA ILE A 147 -17.63 -5.15 25.00
C ILE A 147 -17.83 -4.24 26.22
N SER A 148 -16.90 -4.33 27.17
CA SER A 148 -16.85 -3.39 28.31
C SER A 148 -16.18 -2.09 27.88
N ASP A 149 -16.48 -1.01 28.59
CA ASP A 149 -15.90 0.32 28.33
C ASP A 149 -14.36 0.34 28.44
N GLU A 150 -13.80 -0.55 29.25
CA GLU A 150 -12.35 -0.71 29.43
C GLU A 150 -11.68 -1.45 28.26
N ASN A 151 -12.43 -2.30 27.53
CA ASN A 151 -11.93 -3.17 26.46
C ASN A 151 -12.31 -2.66 25.06
N ARG A 152 -12.26 -1.35 24.84
CA ARG A 152 -12.53 -0.75 23.53
C ARG A 152 -11.47 -1.12 22.51
N PHE A 153 -11.89 -1.46 21.29
CA PHE A 153 -10.99 -1.82 20.21
C PHE A 153 -10.18 -0.62 19.73
N ALA A 154 -8.86 -0.77 19.69
CA ALA A 154 -7.96 0.18 19.05
C ALA A 154 -7.93 -0.07 17.52
N LEU A 155 -8.98 0.36 16.82
CA LEU A 155 -9.12 0.11 15.38
C LEU A 155 -8.32 1.09 14.53
N MET A 156 -7.96 2.27 15.06
CA MET A 156 -7.18 3.28 14.35
C MET A 156 -5.74 2.84 14.09
N TYR A 157 -5.20 3.28 12.94
CA TYR A 157 -3.80 3.08 12.54
C TYR A 157 -3.34 1.62 12.46
N ASN A 158 -4.28 0.68 12.25
CA ASN A 158 -3.95 -0.71 12.08
C ASN A 158 -4.45 -1.27 10.73
N GLN A 159 -4.04 -2.50 10.43
CA GLN A 159 -4.39 -3.16 9.18
C GLN A 159 -5.91 -3.40 9.04
N THR A 160 -6.61 -3.64 10.16
CA THR A 160 -8.05 -3.88 10.19
C THR A 160 -8.82 -2.67 9.70
N ALA A 161 -8.50 -1.47 10.20
CA ALA A 161 -9.11 -0.23 9.72
C ALA A 161 -8.90 -0.05 8.20
N THR A 162 -7.69 -0.30 7.72
CA THR A 162 -7.39 -0.20 6.30
C THR A 162 -8.25 -1.15 5.46
N ILE A 163 -8.43 -2.40 5.90
CA ILE A 163 -9.27 -3.38 5.19
C ILE A 163 -10.73 -2.93 5.17
N ILE A 164 -11.28 -2.49 6.30
CA ILE A 164 -12.67 -2.02 6.41
C ILE A 164 -12.92 -0.84 5.45
N VAL A 165 -12.08 0.19 5.54
CA VAL A 165 -12.23 1.41 4.73
C VAL A 165 -12.04 1.13 3.25
N MET A 166 -11.01 0.36 2.87
CA MET A 166 -10.77 -0.02 1.48
C MET A 166 -11.89 -0.88 0.91
N THR A 167 -12.44 -1.82 1.70
CA THR A 167 -13.59 -2.62 1.27
C THR A 167 -14.79 -1.73 0.97
N GLN A 168 -15.13 -0.80 1.84
CA GLN A 168 -16.25 0.12 1.63
C GLN A 168 -16.05 1.01 0.39
N ILE A 169 -14.81 1.48 0.16
CA ILE A 169 -14.50 2.33 -0.98
C ILE A 169 -14.60 1.55 -2.30
N LEU A 170 -14.13 0.29 -2.31
CA LEU A 170 -14.06 -0.54 -3.52
C LEU A 170 -15.32 -1.37 -3.78
N LEU A 171 -16.21 -1.50 -2.78
CA LEU A 171 -17.44 -2.27 -2.89
C LEU A 171 -18.27 -1.93 -4.14
N PRO A 172 -18.57 -0.65 -4.47
CA PRO A 172 -19.34 -0.31 -5.66
C PRO A 172 -18.66 -0.78 -6.96
N PHE A 173 -17.32 -0.71 -7.03
CA PHE A 173 -16.56 -1.21 -8.19
C PHE A 173 -16.68 -2.72 -8.39
N MET A 174 -16.99 -3.46 -7.34
CA MET A 174 -17.27 -4.89 -7.43
C MET A 174 -18.73 -5.17 -7.75
N VAL A 175 -19.65 -4.41 -7.17
CA VAL A 175 -21.10 -4.58 -7.35
C VAL A 175 -21.53 -4.33 -8.80
N LEU A 176 -21.02 -3.26 -9.43
CA LEU A 176 -21.46 -2.88 -10.77
C LEU A 176 -21.18 -3.95 -11.85
N PRO A 177 -19.94 -4.49 -11.97
CA PRO A 177 -19.67 -5.56 -12.94
C PRO A 177 -20.46 -6.84 -12.64
N LEU A 178 -20.54 -7.23 -11.36
CA LEU A 178 -21.30 -8.41 -10.95
C LEU A 178 -22.79 -8.28 -11.30
N TYR A 179 -23.40 -7.14 -11.00
CA TYR A 179 -24.77 -6.84 -11.39
C TYR A 179 -24.98 -6.91 -12.90
N SER A 180 -24.06 -6.30 -13.68
CA SER A 180 -24.14 -6.35 -15.14
C SER A 180 -24.13 -7.77 -15.68
N VAL A 181 -23.23 -8.62 -15.18
CA VAL A 181 -23.15 -10.02 -15.58
C VAL A 181 -24.40 -10.80 -15.13
N MET A 182 -24.83 -10.66 -13.88
CA MET A 182 -26.01 -11.36 -13.35
C MET A 182 -27.28 -11.00 -14.10
N LYS A 183 -27.42 -9.77 -14.57
CA LYS A 183 -28.59 -9.34 -15.35
C LYS A 183 -28.64 -9.91 -16.76
N THR A 184 -27.52 -10.33 -17.34
CA THR A 184 -27.45 -10.99 -18.64
C THR A 184 -27.78 -12.47 -18.57
N ILE A 185 -27.71 -13.09 -17.38
CA ILE A 185 -28.08 -14.49 -17.17
C ILE A 185 -29.59 -14.56 -17.10
N SER A 186 -30.22 -15.17 -18.13
CA SER A 186 -31.66 -15.37 -18.15
C SER A 186 -32.10 -16.22 -16.95
N PRO A 187 -33.08 -15.76 -16.13
CA PRO A 187 -33.68 -16.63 -15.16
C PRO A 187 -34.41 -17.78 -15.90
N ASN A 188 -33.92 -19.01 -15.73
CA ASN A 188 -34.67 -20.22 -16.17
C ASN A 188 -35.87 -20.43 -15.29
#